data_044764ff7acbfe135e0f507ad1d79314
#
_entry.id   044764ff7acbfe135e0f507ad1d79314
#
_cell.length_a   1.000
_cell.length_b   1.000
_cell.length_c   1.000
_cell.angle_alpha   90.00
_cell.angle_beta   90.00
_cell.angle_gamma   90.00
#
_symmetry.space_group_name_H-M   'P 1'
#
loop_
_entity.id
_entity.type
_entity.pdbx_description
1 polymer ?
#
loop_
_entity_poly.entity_id
_entity_poly.type
_entity_poly.pdbx_seq_one_letter_code
_entity_poly.pdbx_strand_id
1 'polypeptide(L)'
;TAGEQVAGSAFLVVATKYLRNDLKVIFFGLFTAAYQLSASIGVFAAGMLSSIAWQFLFLIPAVTILFLPILLKTLPSKSGNGQKVDAFGFVIFGFATAFLTLFFSYMAWWMLVVSLLLFVAFAFYINKASNPFITPAFFKNTRWLRAICLILVFYFVNYALSPIFNAIGTNIYGMTTTQVSLHIVWAFVVAAVVGTCSGMIIRKIGIKAGIVTAGTLMFLGWTGAAFCVNSGFVVLTLCACVFYAGCGLMYSPVVSTVLGTIEKDESGRGVGMNDLAMNVSPSIGIAIIGSLLGSNALAGSSITGATGDAANYSNLLLIAAGTALLGLIVFFVFKKKIYEGNHALETEESAK
;
A
#
# COMPACT_ATOMS: atom_id res chain seq x y z
N THR A 1 1.96 -4.38 -14.98
CA THR A 1 2.28 -4.43 -13.52
C THR A 1 3.76 -4.67 -13.24
N ALA A 2 4.45 -5.68 -13.86
CA ALA A 2 5.88 -5.94 -13.58
C ALA A 2 6.76 -4.73 -13.89
N GLY A 3 6.61 -4.09 -15.05
CA GLY A 3 7.37 -2.90 -15.42
C GLY A 3 7.10 -1.70 -14.52
N GLU A 4 5.87 -1.53 -14.06
CA GLU A 4 5.50 -0.49 -13.09
C GLU A 4 6.23 -0.67 -11.76
N GLN A 5 6.26 -1.91 -11.23
CA GLN A 5 6.96 -2.22 -9.98
C GLN A 5 8.47 -1.96 -10.10
N VAL A 6 9.09 -2.34 -11.23
CA VAL A 6 10.50 -2.05 -11.48
C VAL A 6 10.76 -0.54 -11.52
N ALA A 7 9.91 0.24 -12.19
CA ALA A 7 10.06 1.68 -12.28
C ALA A 7 9.89 2.36 -10.91
N GLY A 8 8.88 1.96 -10.12
CA GLY A 8 8.65 2.45 -8.76
C GLY A 8 9.81 2.14 -7.83
N SER A 9 10.27 0.88 -7.81
CA SER A 9 11.42 0.46 -6.99
C SER A 9 12.69 1.18 -7.40
N ALA A 10 12.94 1.37 -8.71
CA ALA A 10 14.10 2.12 -9.20
C ALA A 10 14.07 3.58 -8.71
N PHE A 11 12.90 4.25 -8.77
CA PHE A 11 12.75 5.58 -8.23
C PHE A 11 13.09 5.65 -6.72
N LEU A 12 12.55 4.73 -5.93
CA LEU A 12 12.80 4.68 -4.49
C LEU A 12 14.27 4.42 -4.16
N VAL A 13 14.94 3.53 -4.91
CA VAL A 13 16.39 3.27 -4.75
C VAL A 13 17.19 4.53 -5.06
N VAL A 14 16.90 5.21 -6.17
CA VAL A 14 17.57 6.47 -6.55
C VAL A 14 17.32 7.53 -5.47
N ALA A 15 16.08 7.72 -5.05
CA ALA A 15 15.74 8.69 -4.01
C ALA A 15 16.44 8.36 -2.68
N THR A 16 16.47 7.10 -2.27
CA THR A 16 17.08 6.68 -1.01
C THR A 16 18.61 6.81 -1.04
N LYS A 17 19.25 6.52 -2.19
CA LYS A 17 20.71 6.46 -2.31
C LYS A 17 21.36 7.83 -2.60
N TYR A 18 20.71 8.66 -3.40
CA TYR A 18 21.34 9.88 -3.94
C TYR A 18 20.77 11.18 -3.36
N LEU A 19 19.57 11.17 -2.76
CA LEU A 19 19.00 12.35 -2.17
C LEU A 19 19.43 12.55 -0.71
N ARG A 20 19.51 13.82 -0.28
CA ARG A 20 19.68 14.20 1.13
C ARG A 20 18.42 13.82 1.91
N ASN A 21 18.56 13.55 3.20
CA ASN A 21 17.45 13.06 4.03
C ASN A 21 16.26 14.03 4.06
N ASP A 22 16.53 15.35 4.10
CA ASP A 22 15.51 16.40 4.08
C ASP A 22 14.65 16.41 2.79
N LEU A 23 15.23 15.98 1.67
CA LEU A 23 14.53 15.90 0.38
C LEU A 23 13.80 14.56 0.18
N LYS A 24 14.26 13.46 0.80
CA LYS A 24 13.64 12.14 0.64
C LYS A 24 12.15 12.15 0.95
N VAL A 25 11.78 12.78 2.07
CA VAL A 25 10.38 12.86 2.53
C VAL A 25 9.50 13.58 1.49
N ILE A 26 10.02 14.64 0.86
CA ILE A 26 9.32 15.38 -0.20
C ILE A 26 9.16 14.50 -1.44
N PHE A 27 10.24 13.83 -1.87
CA PHE A 27 10.21 12.98 -3.05
C PHE A 27 9.32 11.75 -2.86
N PHE A 28 9.26 11.17 -1.66
CA PHE A 28 8.30 10.11 -1.34
C PHE A 28 6.85 10.62 -1.38
N GLY A 29 6.60 11.84 -0.94
CA GLY A 29 5.30 12.51 -1.09
C GLY A 29 4.91 12.70 -2.56
N LEU A 30 5.84 13.18 -3.39
CA LEU A 30 5.63 13.34 -4.84
C LEU A 30 5.38 11.99 -5.53
N PHE A 31 6.07 10.92 -5.10
CA PHE A 31 5.82 9.58 -5.60
C PHE A 31 4.39 9.12 -5.30
N THR A 32 3.93 9.33 -4.06
CA THR A 32 2.54 9.04 -3.68
C THR A 32 1.54 9.84 -4.52
N ALA A 33 1.82 11.14 -4.71
CA ALA A 33 0.96 12.00 -5.52
C ALA A 33 0.84 11.52 -6.96
N ALA A 34 1.98 11.17 -7.59
CA ALA A 34 2.01 10.64 -8.94
C ALA A 34 1.26 9.30 -9.03
N TYR A 35 1.45 8.40 -8.06
CA TYR A 35 0.74 7.13 -7.99
C TYR A 35 -0.78 7.31 -7.87
N GLN A 36 -1.24 8.14 -6.96
CA GLN A 36 -2.67 8.38 -6.73
C GLN A 36 -3.32 9.16 -7.90
N LEU A 37 -2.59 10.10 -8.51
CA LEU A 37 -3.06 10.80 -9.69
C LEU A 37 -3.18 9.84 -10.88
N SER A 38 -2.22 8.96 -11.09
CA SER A 38 -2.28 7.94 -12.14
C SER A 38 -3.45 6.96 -11.91
N ALA A 39 -3.72 6.60 -10.65
CA ALA A 39 -4.88 5.77 -10.29
C ALA A 39 -6.20 6.51 -10.62
N SER A 40 -6.31 7.81 -10.32
CA SER A 40 -7.48 8.64 -10.67
C SER A 40 -7.71 8.66 -12.18
N ILE A 41 -6.66 8.96 -12.94
CA ILE A 41 -6.71 9.00 -14.41
C ILE A 41 -7.05 7.63 -14.95
N GLY A 42 -6.46 6.57 -14.39
CA GLY A 42 -6.69 5.18 -14.78
C GLY A 42 -8.15 4.75 -14.58
N VAL A 43 -8.74 5.05 -13.43
CA VAL A 43 -10.16 4.72 -13.14
C VAL A 43 -11.10 5.49 -14.08
N PHE A 44 -10.85 6.78 -14.29
CA PHE A 44 -11.64 7.60 -15.21
C PHE A 44 -11.52 7.12 -16.66
N ALA A 45 -10.29 6.93 -17.14
CA ALA A 45 -10.02 6.46 -18.49
C ALA A 45 -10.56 5.03 -18.71
N ALA A 46 -10.46 4.16 -17.71
CA ALA A 46 -11.01 2.82 -17.78
C ALA A 46 -12.54 2.85 -17.94
N GLY A 47 -13.24 3.70 -17.20
CA GLY A 47 -14.69 3.88 -17.33
C GLY A 47 -15.08 4.35 -18.74
N MET A 48 -14.37 5.31 -19.31
CA MET A 48 -14.62 5.83 -20.65
C MET A 48 -14.25 4.82 -21.75
N LEU A 49 -13.05 4.24 -21.69
CA LEU A 49 -12.56 3.35 -22.75
C LEU A 49 -13.29 2.01 -22.79
N SER A 50 -13.67 1.48 -21.63
CA SER A 50 -14.43 0.22 -21.57
C SER A 50 -15.83 0.35 -22.18
N SER A 51 -16.42 1.56 -22.20
CA SER A 51 -17.72 1.79 -22.85
C SER A 51 -17.63 1.74 -24.39
N ILE A 52 -16.44 1.93 -24.97
CA ILE A 52 -16.21 1.81 -26.41
C ILE A 52 -15.80 0.38 -26.75
N ALA A 53 -14.67 -0.09 -26.21
CA ALA A 53 -14.22 -1.47 -26.29
C ALA A 53 -13.15 -1.72 -25.23
N TRP A 54 -13.22 -2.87 -24.53
CA TRP A 54 -12.31 -3.23 -23.45
C TRP A 54 -10.83 -3.27 -23.89
N GLN A 55 -10.56 -3.54 -25.16
CA GLN A 55 -9.21 -3.59 -25.73
C GLN A 55 -8.49 -2.24 -25.64
N PHE A 56 -9.22 -1.13 -25.65
CA PHE A 56 -8.62 0.21 -25.52
C PHE A 56 -7.98 0.46 -24.17
N LEU A 57 -8.27 -0.35 -23.14
CA LEU A 57 -7.60 -0.28 -21.84
C LEU A 57 -6.10 -0.53 -21.95
N PHE A 58 -5.66 -1.33 -22.93
CA PHE A 58 -4.22 -1.59 -23.15
C PHE A 58 -3.47 -0.40 -23.78
N LEU A 59 -4.16 0.59 -24.30
CA LEU A 59 -3.52 1.82 -24.81
C LEU A 59 -2.97 2.68 -23.66
N ILE A 60 -3.57 2.61 -22.47
CA ILE A 60 -3.13 3.42 -21.31
C ILE A 60 -1.66 3.10 -20.97
N PRO A 61 -1.26 1.84 -20.71
CA PRO A 61 0.15 1.54 -20.49
C PRO A 61 1.02 1.71 -21.75
N ALA A 62 0.48 1.57 -22.95
CA ALA A 62 1.24 1.75 -24.18
C ALA A 62 1.76 3.20 -24.36
N VAL A 63 1.05 4.20 -23.85
CA VAL A 63 1.48 5.61 -23.87
C VAL A 63 2.82 5.78 -23.12
N THR A 64 3.15 4.94 -22.14
CA THR A 64 4.42 5.04 -21.40
C THR A 64 5.65 4.80 -22.30
N ILE A 65 5.49 4.11 -23.43
CA ILE A 65 6.57 3.87 -24.39
C ILE A 65 7.10 5.19 -24.97
N LEU A 66 6.25 6.22 -25.09
CA LEU A 66 6.64 7.54 -25.59
C LEU A 66 7.67 8.25 -24.70
N PHE A 67 7.72 7.90 -23.41
CA PHE A 67 8.67 8.46 -22.45
C PHE A 67 10.02 7.71 -22.42
N LEU A 68 10.10 6.54 -23.06
CA LEU A 68 11.30 5.72 -23.05
C LEU A 68 12.56 6.44 -23.56
N PRO A 69 12.53 7.23 -24.66
CA PRO A 69 13.71 7.94 -25.14
C PRO A 69 14.24 8.98 -24.14
N ILE A 70 13.32 9.62 -23.39
CA ILE A 70 13.68 10.60 -22.35
C ILE A 70 14.35 9.89 -21.18
N LEU A 71 13.78 8.77 -20.73
CA LEU A 71 14.34 7.96 -19.64
C LEU A 71 15.72 7.44 -19.98
N LEU A 72 15.93 6.92 -21.19
CA LEU A 72 17.24 6.42 -21.64
C LEU A 72 18.32 7.51 -21.69
N LYS A 73 17.95 8.77 -21.93
CA LYS A 73 18.89 9.90 -21.93
C LYS A 73 19.17 10.47 -20.53
N THR A 74 18.22 10.39 -19.62
CA THR A 74 18.31 11.07 -18.30
C THR A 74 18.73 10.16 -17.18
N LEU A 75 18.48 8.86 -17.29
CA LEU A 75 18.92 7.90 -16.26
C LEU A 75 20.42 7.72 -16.29
N PRO A 76 21.10 7.80 -15.12
CA PRO A 76 22.53 7.60 -15.06
C PRO A 76 22.89 6.15 -15.43
N SER A 77 23.62 5.98 -16.52
CA SER A 77 24.18 4.69 -16.90
C SER A 77 25.40 4.38 -16.02
N LYS A 78 25.19 3.64 -14.94
CA LYS A 78 26.29 3.03 -14.19
C LYS A 78 26.42 1.57 -14.62
N SER A 79 27.61 1.18 -15.03
CA SER A 79 27.93 -0.25 -15.19
C SER A 79 27.72 -0.94 -13.84
N GLY A 80 26.98 -2.04 -13.83
CA GLY A 80 26.80 -2.84 -12.63
C GLY A 80 28.14 -3.39 -12.12
N ASN A 81 28.27 -3.55 -10.81
CA ASN A 81 29.47 -4.10 -10.17
C ASN A 81 29.70 -5.62 -10.47
N GLY A 82 29.07 -6.17 -11.51
CA GLY A 82 29.19 -7.60 -11.85
C GLY A 82 28.57 -8.55 -10.82
N GLN A 83 27.81 -8.04 -9.86
CA GLN A 83 27.10 -8.89 -8.89
C GLN A 83 26.05 -9.73 -9.60
N LYS A 84 26.13 -11.03 -9.42
CA LYS A 84 25.14 -11.98 -9.97
C LYS A 84 23.82 -11.80 -9.25
N VAL A 85 22.75 -11.64 -10.02
CA VAL A 85 21.38 -11.60 -9.48
C VAL A 85 21.01 -13.01 -9.01
N ASP A 86 20.50 -13.09 -7.79
CA ASP A 86 19.97 -14.34 -7.22
C ASP A 86 18.58 -14.66 -7.80
N ALA A 87 18.55 -15.06 -9.08
CA ALA A 87 17.30 -15.38 -9.77
C ALA A 87 16.56 -16.56 -9.09
N PHE A 88 17.29 -17.54 -8.57
CA PHE A 88 16.68 -18.72 -7.94
C PHE A 88 16.00 -18.37 -6.62
N GLY A 89 16.63 -17.55 -5.77
CA GLY A 89 16.01 -17.04 -4.55
C GLY A 89 14.76 -16.21 -4.85
N PHE A 90 14.80 -15.34 -5.88
CA PHE A 90 13.63 -14.57 -6.31
C PHE A 90 12.48 -15.47 -6.75
N VAL A 91 12.75 -16.53 -7.51
CA VAL A 91 11.73 -17.46 -8.00
C VAL A 91 11.07 -18.20 -6.85
N ILE A 92 11.84 -18.78 -5.91
CA ILE A 92 11.28 -19.49 -4.74
C ILE A 92 10.43 -18.55 -3.90
N PHE A 93 10.95 -17.37 -3.57
CA PHE A 93 10.26 -16.41 -2.74
C PHE A 93 9.01 -15.84 -3.43
N GLY A 94 9.10 -15.57 -4.74
CA GLY A 94 7.98 -15.13 -5.56
C GLY A 94 6.85 -16.14 -5.60
N PHE A 95 7.16 -17.43 -5.82
CA PHE A 95 6.14 -18.48 -5.77
C PHE A 95 5.58 -18.67 -4.35
N ALA A 96 6.41 -18.59 -3.30
CA ALA A 96 5.93 -18.70 -1.93
C ALA A 96 4.88 -17.62 -1.60
N THR A 97 5.16 -16.36 -1.96
CA THR A 97 4.22 -15.24 -1.75
C THR A 97 3.00 -15.33 -2.68
N ALA A 98 3.17 -15.78 -3.92
CA ALA A 98 2.07 -15.98 -4.84
C ALA A 98 1.09 -17.05 -4.33
N PHE A 99 1.58 -18.22 -3.90
CA PHE A 99 0.72 -19.25 -3.31
C PHE A 99 0.05 -18.81 -2.01
N LEU A 100 0.73 -17.97 -1.19
CA LEU A 100 0.11 -17.39 -0.01
C LEU A 100 -1.08 -16.48 -0.39
N THR A 101 -0.90 -15.61 -1.37
CA THR A 101 -1.96 -14.72 -1.84
C THR A 101 -3.12 -15.51 -2.46
N LEU A 102 -2.81 -16.51 -3.28
CA LEU A 102 -3.82 -17.40 -3.89
C LEU A 102 -4.59 -18.21 -2.85
N PHE A 103 -3.95 -18.63 -1.76
CA PHE A 103 -4.65 -19.27 -0.66
C PHE A 103 -5.78 -18.37 -0.13
N PHE A 104 -5.52 -17.11 0.16
CA PHE A 104 -6.56 -16.20 0.65
C PHE A 104 -7.62 -15.87 -0.40
N SER A 105 -7.30 -15.99 -1.70
CA SER A 105 -8.27 -15.78 -2.78
C SER A 105 -9.21 -16.96 -2.99
N TYR A 106 -8.68 -18.18 -2.87
CA TYR A 106 -9.43 -19.41 -3.19
C TYR A 106 -9.75 -20.28 -1.98
N MET A 107 -9.16 -19.95 -0.79
CA MET A 107 -9.27 -20.72 0.48
C MET A 107 -8.89 -22.21 0.31
N ALA A 108 -8.01 -22.51 -0.64
CA ALA A 108 -7.56 -23.86 -0.94
C ALA A 108 -6.32 -24.22 -0.10
N TRP A 109 -6.49 -25.04 0.93
CA TRP A 109 -5.48 -25.37 1.94
C TRP A 109 -4.15 -25.92 1.38
N TRP A 110 -4.20 -26.62 0.25
CA TRP A 110 -2.99 -27.10 -0.41
C TRP A 110 -2.06 -25.96 -0.87
N MET A 111 -2.62 -24.80 -1.23
CA MET A 111 -1.85 -23.62 -1.61
C MET A 111 -1.08 -23.06 -0.40
N LEU A 112 -1.69 -23.07 0.79
CA LEU A 112 -1.01 -22.67 2.02
C LEU A 112 0.13 -23.62 2.34
N VAL A 113 -0.08 -24.93 2.22
CA VAL A 113 0.96 -25.93 2.46
C VAL A 113 2.14 -25.75 1.50
N VAL A 114 1.86 -25.55 0.20
CA VAL A 114 2.91 -25.27 -0.81
C VAL A 114 3.67 -23.98 -0.47
N SER A 115 2.95 -22.90 -0.10
CA SER A 115 3.56 -21.65 0.29
C SER A 115 4.51 -21.83 1.48
N LEU A 116 4.06 -22.49 2.54
CA LEU A 116 4.88 -22.73 3.74
C LEU A 116 6.11 -23.58 3.42
N LEU A 117 5.98 -24.62 2.60
CA LEU A 117 7.10 -25.45 2.15
C LEU A 117 8.12 -24.62 1.35
N LEU A 118 7.64 -23.73 0.48
CA LEU A 118 8.52 -22.85 -0.30
C LEU A 118 9.21 -21.81 0.61
N PHE A 119 8.55 -21.25 1.61
CA PHE A 119 9.20 -20.36 2.59
C PHE A 119 10.25 -21.10 3.42
N VAL A 120 9.99 -22.33 3.82
CA VAL A 120 10.98 -23.17 4.51
C VAL A 120 12.16 -23.47 3.60
N ALA A 121 11.90 -23.88 2.34
CA ALA A 121 12.95 -24.10 1.34
C ALA A 121 13.78 -22.83 1.09
N PHE A 122 13.12 -21.67 1.03
CA PHE A 122 13.78 -20.38 0.90
C PHE A 122 14.67 -20.08 2.12
N ALA A 123 14.19 -20.33 3.34
CA ALA A 123 14.97 -20.12 4.56
C ALA A 123 16.23 -20.99 4.58
N PHE A 124 16.14 -22.26 4.15
CA PHE A 124 17.31 -23.12 3.99
C PHE A 124 18.26 -22.64 2.88
N TYR A 125 17.70 -22.19 1.77
CA TYR A 125 18.47 -21.69 0.63
C TYR A 125 19.31 -20.47 1.00
N ILE A 126 18.71 -19.43 1.63
CA ILE A 126 19.44 -18.19 1.97
C ILE A 126 20.56 -18.40 2.98
N ASN A 127 20.48 -19.46 3.79
CA ASN A 127 21.55 -19.83 4.73
C ASN A 127 22.76 -20.51 4.04
N LYS A 128 22.59 -21.05 2.82
CA LYS A 128 23.63 -21.76 2.07
C LYS A 128 24.14 -20.96 0.87
N ALA A 129 23.35 -20.04 0.33
CA ALA A 129 23.70 -19.27 -0.85
C ALA A 129 24.82 -18.27 -0.54
N SER A 130 25.79 -18.16 -1.46
CA SER A 130 26.93 -17.22 -1.30
C SER A 130 26.52 -15.76 -1.43
N ASN A 131 25.53 -15.44 -2.28
CA ASN A 131 25.02 -14.09 -2.51
C ASN A 131 23.48 -14.11 -2.62
N PRO A 132 22.72 -14.39 -1.54
CA PRO A 132 21.28 -14.39 -1.60
C PRO A 132 20.75 -12.95 -1.78
N PHE A 133 19.64 -12.78 -2.49
CA PHE A 133 19.04 -11.45 -2.68
C PHE A 133 18.58 -10.83 -1.35
N ILE A 134 18.25 -11.65 -0.36
CA ILE A 134 18.02 -11.25 1.04
C ILE A 134 18.89 -12.13 1.93
N THR A 135 19.66 -11.50 2.81
CA THR A 135 20.53 -12.22 3.74
C THR A 135 19.76 -12.66 5.00
N PRO A 136 20.17 -13.76 5.65
CA PRO A 136 19.60 -14.12 6.95
C PRO A 136 19.76 -13.02 8.01
N ALA A 137 20.83 -12.21 7.91
CA ALA A 137 21.08 -11.06 8.78
C ALA A 137 19.98 -10.00 8.65
N PHE A 138 19.44 -9.81 7.45
CA PHE A 138 18.35 -8.89 7.20
C PHE A 138 17.10 -9.23 8.03
N PHE A 139 16.72 -10.50 8.11
CA PHE A 139 15.60 -10.95 8.95
C PHE A 139 15.90 -10.93 10.46
N LYS A 140 17.16 -10.83 10.86
CA LYS A 140 17.53 -10.64 12.28
C LYS A 140 17.41 -9.16 12.71
N ASN A 141 17.26 -8.23 11.78
CA ASN A 141 17.02 -6.83 12.09
C ASN A 141 15.62 -6.64 12.69
N THR A 142 15.54 -6.73 14.00
CA THR A 142 14.27 -6.65 14.75
C THR A 142 13.61 -5.27 14.65
N ARG A 143 14.37 -4.22 14.36
CA ARG A 143 13.83 -2.88 14.12
C ARG A 143 13.08 -2.83 12.80
N TRP A 144 13.70 -3.35 11.74
CA TRP A 144 13.07 -3.47 10.44
C TRP A 144 11.80 -4.32 10.51
N LEU A 145 11.86 -5.49 11.18
CA LEU A 145 10.69 -6.36 11.36
C LEU A 145 9.51 -5.65 12.03
N ARG A 146 9.79 -4.81 13.04
CA ARG A 146 8.74 -4.01 13.70
C ARG A 146 8.23 -2.89 12.80
N ALA A 147 9.10 -2.26 12.04
CA ALA A 147 8.72 -1.18 11.13
C ALA A 147 7.91 -1.70 9.93
N ILE A 148 8.28 -2.84 9.34
CA ILE A 148 7.54 -3.43 8.22
C ILE A 148 6.13 -3.89 8.63
N CYS A 149 5.91 -4.26 9.90
CA CYS A 149 4.58 -4.55 10.42
C CYS A 149 3.61 -3.37 10.26
N LEU A 150 4.10 -2.13 10.31
CA LEU A 150 3.26 -0.95 10.06
C LEU A 150 2.71 -0.94 8.64
N ILE A 151 3.56 -1.28 7.65
CA ILE A 151 3.12 -1.41 6.27
C ILE A 151 2.08 -2.52 6.14
N LEU A 152 2.40 -3.71 6.67
CA LEU A 152 1.50 -4.86 6.58
C LEU A 152 0.11 -4.56 7.15
N VAL A 153 0.01 -3.78 8.22
CA VAL A 153 -1.28 -3.50 8.86
C VAL A 153 -1.99 -2.29 8.22
N PHE A 154 -1.32 -1.17 8.00
CA PHE A 154 -1.96 0.02 7.43
C PHE A 154 -2.38 -0.15 5.97
N TYR A 155 -1.63 -0.93 5.19
CA TYR A 155 -1.94 -1.16 3.77
C TYR A 155 -2.88 -2.34 3.54
N PHE A 156 -3.18 -3.14 4.58
CA PHE A 156 -3.98 -4.36 4.46
C PHE A 156 -5.33 -4.14 3.75
N VAL A 157 -6.04 -3.06 4.08
CA VAL A 157 -7.35 -2.73 3.50
C VAL A 157 -7.28 -1.66 2.41
N ASN A 158 -6.08 -1.31 1.93
CA ASN A 158 -5.91 -0.17 1.03
C ASN A 158 -6.65 -0.33 -0.31
N TYR A 159 -6.75 -1.55 -0.83
CA TYR A 159 -7.47 -1.84 -2.07
C TYR A 159 -8.95 -2.20 -1.87
N ALA A 160 -9.41 -2.32 -0.63
CA ALA A 160 -10.76 -2.79 -0.32
C ALA A 160 -11.85 -1.75 -0.57
N LEU A 161 -11.51 -0.45 -0.58
CA LEU A 161 -12.51 0.62 -0.68
C LEU A 161 -13.29 0.55 -1.99
N SER A 162 -12.61 0.40 -3.12
CA SER A 162 -13.25 0.40 -4.43
C SER A 162 -14.30 -0.72 -4.58
N PRO A 163 -14.02 -2.01 -4.30
CA PRO A 163 -15.03 -3.06 -4.38
C PRO A 163 -16.17 -2.89 -3.36
N ILE A 164 -15.89 -2.44 -2.13
CA ILE A 164 -16.93 -2.21 -1.13
C ILE A 164 -17.86 -1.07 -1.60
N PHE A 165 -17.31 0.04 -2.06
CA PHE A 165 -18.09 1.19 -2.55
C PHE A 165 -18.87 0.86 -3.80
N ASN A 166 -18.31 0.06 -4.72
CA ASN A 166 -19.05 -0.43 -5.87
C ASN A 166 -20.26 -1.30 -5.44
N ALA A 167 -20.07 -2.21 -4.50
CA ALA A 167 -21.15 -3.04 -3.98
C ALA A 167 -22.23 -2.21 -3.25
N ILE A 168 -21.85 -1.24 -2.43
CA ILE A 168 -22.80 -0.32 -1.77
C ILE A 168 -23.56 0.50 -2.82
N GLY A 169 -22.84 1.11 -3.78
CA GLY A 169 -23.43 1.92 -4.83
C GLY A 169 -24.45 1.16 -5.68
N THR A 170 -24.10 -0.06 -6.10
CA THR A 170 -24.99 -0.88 -6.92
C THR A 170 -26.15 -1.49 -6.14
N ASN A 171 -25.89 -2.03 -4.94
CA ASN A 171 -26.91 -2.83 -4.23
C ASN A 171 -27.81 -1.99 -3.31
N ILE A 172 -27.30 -0.89 -2.74
CA ILE A 172 -28.10 -0.02 -1.85
C ILE A 172 -28.67 1.19 -2.61
N TYR A 173 -27.84 1.78 -3.48
CA TYR A 173 -28.22 3.05 -4.15
C TYR A 173 -28.66 2.86 -5.61
N GLY A 174 -28.63 1.64 -6.19
CA GLY A 174 -29.01 1.38 -7.57
C GLY A 174 -28.15 2.12 -8.62
N MET A 175 -26.93 2.51 -8.25
CA MET A 175 -26.03 3.24 -9.12
C MET A 175 -25.32 2.28 -10.10
N THR A 176 -24.98 2.80 -11.28
CA THR A 176 -24.09 2.09 -12.20
C THR A 176 -22.63 2.16 -11.70
N THR A 177 -21.81 1.19 -12.10
CA THR A 177 -20.36 1.17 -11.79
C THR A 177 -19.66 2.47 -12.23
N THR A 178 -20.09 3.04 -13.37
CA THR A 178 -19.54 4.32 -13.86
C THR A 178 -19.88 5.46 -12.91
N GLN A 179 -21.12 5.55 -12.42
CA GLN A 179 -21.50 6.58 -11.44
C GLN A 179 -20.72 6.45 -10.15
N VAL A 180 -20.55 5.22 -9.62
CA VAL A 180 -19.72 4.96 -8.43
C VAL A 180 -18.28 5.39 -8.68
N SER A 181 -17.71 5.06 -9.83
CA SER A 181 -16.32 5.44 -10.18
C SER A 181 -16.11 6.95 -10.22
N LEU A 182 -17.10 7.72 -10.72
CA LEU A 182 -17.06 9.18 -10.72
C LEU A 182 -17.00 9.76 -9.28
N HIS A 183 -17.57 9.10 -8.30
CA HIS A 183 -17.48 9.47 -6.90
C HIS A 183 -16.12 9.10 -6.30
N ILE A 184 -15.62 7.87 -6.55
CA ILE A 184 -14.36 7.38 -6.01
C ILE A 184 -13.15 8.18 -6.52
N VAL A 185 -13.20 8.69 -7.75
CA VAL A 185 -12.14 9.53 -8.33
C VAL A 185 -11.77 10.71 -7.42
N TRP A 186 -12.74 11.34 -6.78
CA TRP A 186 -12.48 12.48 -5.89
C TRP A 186 -11.64 12.09 -4.67
N ALA A 187 -11.83 10.88 -4.15
CA ALA A 187 -11.03 10.38 -3.05
C ALA A 187 -9.54 10.18 -3.47
N PHE A 188 -9.29 9.67 -4.67
CA PHE A 188 -7.92 9.58 -5.22
C PHE A 188 -7.30 10.95 -5.47
N VAL A 189 -8.08 11.92 -5.96
CA VAL A 189 -7.62 13.32 -6.14
C VAL A 189 -7.21 13.91 -4.80
N VAL A 190 -8.00 13.71 -3.74
CA VAL A 190 -7.64 14.16 -2.38
C VAL A 190 -6.35 13.49 -1.93
N ALA A 191 -6.18 12.19 -2.15
CA ALA A 191 -4.94 11.50 -1.83
C ALA A 191 -3.73 12.06 -2.59
N ALA A 192 -3.89 12.40 -3.86
CA ALA A 192 -2.83 13.00 -4.67
C ALA A 192 -2.43 14.40 -4.14
N VAL A 193 -3.41 15.24 -3.81
CA VAL A 193 -3.18 16.57 -3.24
C VAL A 193 -2.48 16.46 -1.88
N VAL A 194 -3.00 15.64 -0.98
CA VAL A 194 -2.40 15.43 0.34
C VAL A 194 -1.01 14.78 0.22
N GLY A 195 -0.84 13.83 -0.69
CA GLY A 195 0.45 13.20 -1.00
C GLY A 195 1.48 14.22 -1.45
N THR A 196 1.11 15.15 -2.34
CA THR A 196 1.99 16.25 -2.77
C THR A 196 2.44 17.11 -1.59
N CYS A 197 1.50 17.43 -0.69
CA CYS A 197 1.77 18.26 0.48
C CYS A 197 2.40 17.47 1.64
N SER A 198 2.40 16.14 1.59
CA SER A 198 2.80 15.27 2.72
C SER A 198 4.21 15.56 3.20
N GLY A 199 5.17 15.78 2.29
CA GLY A 199 6.54 16.13 2.65
C GLY A 199 6.63 17.42 3.46
N MET A 200 5.88 18.45 3.10
CA MET A 200 5.83 19.73 3.83
C MET A 200 5.15 19.57 5.20
N ILE A 201 4.06 18.80 5.24
CA ILE A 201 3.32 18.50 6.48
C ILE A 201 4.25 17.74 7.43
N ILE A 202 4.88 16.66 6.98
CA ILE A 202 5.76 15.83 7.79
C ILE A 202 6.96 16.60 8.33
N ARG A 203 7.53 17.51 7.54
CA ARG A 203 8.61 18.38 8.00
C ARG A 203 8.19 19.31 9.15
N LYS A 204 6.92 19.70 9.22
CA LYS A 204 6.38 20.55 10.29
C LYS A 204 5.99 19.78 11.54
N ILE A 205 5.32 18.62 11.39
CA ILE A 205 4.77 17.87 12.52
C ILE A 205 5.66 16.70 12.97
N GLY A 206 6.64 16.30 12.14
CA GLY A 206 7.52 15.15 12.39
C GLY A 206 6.92 13.83 11.90
N ILE A 207 7.80 12.84 11.69
CA ILE A 207 7.44 11.53 11.12
C ILE A 207 6.44 10.78 12.04
N LYS A 208 6.69 10.79 13.36
CA LYS A 208 5.85 10.08 14.35
C LYS A 208 4.42 10.64 14.39
N ALA A 209 4.28 11.96 14.46
CA ALA A 209 2.98 12.61 14.42
C ALA A 209 2.28 12.41 13.08
N GLY A 210 3.04 12.39 11.97
CA GLY A 210 2.53 12.09 10.64
C GLY A 210 1.88 10.73 10.54
N ILE A 211 2.50 9.67 11.06
CA ILE A 211 1.93 8.32 11.10
C ILE A 211 0.64 8.30 11.92
N VAL A 212 0.63 8.94 13.10
CA VAL A 212 -0.57 8.99 13.95
C VAL A 212 -1.71 9.74 13.24
N THR A 213 -1.43 10.91 12.68
CA THR A 213 -2.43 11.70 11.95
C THR A 213 -2.99 10.93 10.76
N ALA A 214 -2.13 10.32 9.95
CA ALA A 214 -2.55 9.54 8.79
C ALA A 214 -3.38 8.32 9.19
N GLY A 215 -2.93 7.54 10.17
CA GLY A 215 -3.68 6.39 10.69
C GLY A 215 -5.02 6.78 11.30
N THR A 216 -5.10 7.93 12.00
CA THR A 216 -6.36 8.47 12.53
C THR A 216 -7.32 8.85 11.41
N LEU A 217 -6.84 9.52 10.36
CA LEU A 217 -7.67 9.84 9.18
C LEU A 217 -8.20 8.58 8.51
N MET A 218 -7.35 7.56 8.34
CA MET A 218 -7.78 6.27 7.77
C MET A 218 -8.86 5.62 8.66
N PHE A 219 -8.68 5.59 9.96
CA PHE A 219 -9.66 5.06 10.92
C PHE A 219 -10.99 5.83 10.86
N LEU A 220 -10.94 7.16 10.90
CA LEU A 220 -12.13 8.01 10.84
C LEU A 220 -12.87 7.90 9.53
N GLY A 221 -12.16 7.79 8.39
CA GLY A 221 -12.75 7.60 7.08
C GLY A 221 -13.56 6.30 6.99
N TRP A 222 -12.98 5.18 7.42
CA TRP A 222 -13.66 3.88 7.47
C TRP A 222 -14.82 3.85 8.45
N THR A 223 -14.61 4.37 9.67
CA THR A 223 -15.66 4.43 10.71
C THR A 223 -16.81 5.34 10.26
N GLY A 224 -16.51 6.52 9.72
CA GLY A 224 -17.53 7.43 9.19
C GLY A 224 -18.35 6.77 8.08
N ALA A 225 -17.69 6.08 7.13
CA ALA A 225 -18.40 5.34 6.08
C ALA A 225 -19.31 4.25 6.66
N ALA A 226 -18.87 3.54 7.71
CA ALA A 226 -19.67 2.48 8.36
C ALA A 226 -20.96 3.03 8.99
N PHE A 227 -20.88 4.18 9.66
CA PHE A 227 -22.05 4.82 10.26
C PHE A 227 -22.97 5.49 9.23
N CYS A 228 -22.42 5.86 8.08
CA CYS A 228 -23.14 6.63 7.04
C CYS A 228 -23.57 5.78 5.86
N VAL A 229 -23.61 4.44 5.95
CA VAL A 229 -23.96 3.56 4.83
C VAL A 229 -25.32 3.92 4.20
N ASN A 230 -26.28 4.40 4.99
CA ASN A 230 -27.63 4.79 4.55
C ASN A 230 -27.83 6.31 4.41
N SER A 231 -26.76 7.12 4.59
CA SER A 231 -26.87 8.60 4.62
C SER A 231 -26.71 9.28 3.26
N GLY A 232 -26.62 8.48 2.18
CA GLY A 232 -26.41 8.97 0.82
C GLY A 232 -24.98 8.77 0.33
N PHE A 233 -24.83 8.52 -0.96
CA PHE A 233 -23.52 8.16 -1.55
C PHE A 233 -22.51 9.30 -1.56
N VAL A 234 -22.98 10.56 -1.56
CA VAL A 234 -22.12 11.74 -1.41
C VAL A 234 -21.42 11.76 -0.05
N VAL A 235 -22.16 11.43 1.03
CA VAL A 235 -21.58 11.35 2.39
C VAL A 235 -20.53 10.24 2.46
N LEU A 236 -20.80 9.09 1.86
CA LEU A 236 -19.82 8.01 1.73
C LEU A 236 -18.57 8.48 0.97
N THR A 237 -18.75 9.24 -0.11
CA THR A 237 -17.64 9.83 -0.87
C THR A 237 -16.77 10.75 0.00
N LEU A 238 -17.38 11.58 0.85
CA LEU A 238 -16.63 12.42 1.80
C LEU A 238 -15.85 11.57 2.81
N CYS A 239 -16.43 10.50 3.31
CA CYS A 239 -15.72 9.55 4.18
C CYS A 239 -14.53 8.88 3.44
N ALA A 240 -14.72 8.51 2.16
CA ALA A 240 -13.65 8.00 1.32
C ALA A 240 -12.54 9.04 1.11
N CYS A 241 -12.88 10.32 0.94
CA CYS A 241 -11.90 11.40 0.85
C CYS A 241 -11.06 11.52 2.14
N VAL A 242 -11.68 11.38 3.32
CA VAL A 242 -10.97 11.39 4.60
C VAL A 242 -10.01 10.19 4.70
N PHE A 243 -10.47 8.99 4.34
CA PHE A 243 -9.63 7.80 4.31
C PHE A 243 -8.43 7.97 3.37
N TYR A 244 -8.67 8.43 2.14
CA TYR A 244 -7.60 8.61 1.15
C TYR A 244 -6.69 9.80 1.44
N ALA A 245 -7.14 10.82 2.19
CA ALA A 245 -6.26 11.83 2.76
C ALA A 245 -5.25 11.19 3.73
N GLY A 246 -5.72 10.25 4.56
CA GLY A 246 -4.85 9.42 5.40
C GLY A 246 -3.85 8.60 4.58
N CYS A 247 -4.30 7.92 3.52
CA CYS A 247 -3.42 7.14 2.64
C CYS A 247 -2.36 8.03 1.96
N GLY A 248 -2.73 9.20 1.45
CA GLY A 248 -1.81 10.15 0.83
C GLY A 248 -0.74 10.65 1.80
N LEU A 249 -1.11 10.86 3.08
CA LEU A 249 -0.17 11.28 4.10
C LEU A 249 0.69 10.13 4.63
N MET A 250 0.20 8.89 4.69
CA MET A 250 0.83 7.74 5.34
C MET A 250 2.11 7.26 4.65
N TYR A 251 2.17 7.31 3.32
CA TYR A 251 3.26 6.71 2.55
C TYR A 251 4.62 7.25 2.97
N SER A 252 4.79 8.56 2.92
CA SER A 252 6.07 9.23 3.18
C SER A 252 6.65 8.90 4.56
N PRO A 253 5.93 9.07 5.69
CA PRO A 253 6.49 8.81 7.01
C PRO A 253 6.69 7.32 7.30
N VAL A 254 5.84 6.42 6.78
CA VAL A 254 6.00 4.98 7.01
C VAL A 254 7.18 4.43 6.22
N VAL A 255 7.30 4.78 4.93
CA VAL A 255 8.45 4.36 4.10
C VAL A 255 9.76 4.92 4.65
N SER A 256 9.79 6.21 5.04
CA SER A 256 10.96 6.80 5.70
C SER A 256 11.33 6.07 6.99
N THR A 257 10.33 5.66 7.79
CA THR A 257 10.55 4.87 9.01
C THR A 257 11.16 3.51 8.71
N VAL A 258 10.59 2.77 7.75
CA VAL A 258 11.06 1.41 7.41
C VAL A 258 12.46 1.46 6.81
N LEU A 259 12.69 2.32 5.81
CA LEU A 259 13.99 2.44 5.17
C LEU A 259 15.07 3.05 6.09
N GLY A 260 14.66 3.87 7.07
CA GLY A 260 15.55 4.41 8.10
C GLY A 260 16.09 3.36 9.07
N THR A 261 15.50 2.15 9.13
CA THR A 261 16.00 1.05 9.97
C THR A 261 17.04 0.17 9.26
N ILE A 262 17.37 0.46 8.02
CA ILE A 262 18.23 -0.35 7.14
C ILE A 262 19.52 0.40 6.85
N GLU A 263 20.63 -0.31 6.76
CA GLU A 263 21.92 0.24 6.36
C GLU A 263 21.90 0.66 4.88
N LYS A 264 22.69 1.70 4.55
CA LYS A 264 22.72 2.25 3.18
C LYS A 264 23.10 1.23 2.12
N ASP A 265 23.96 0.28 2.44
CA ASP A 265 24.42 -0.76 1.52
C ASP A 265 23.33 -1.81 1.24
N GLU A 266 22.36 -1.97 2.14
CA GLU A 266 21.21 -2.85 1.99
C GLU A 266 19.95 -2.13 1.49
N SER A 267 20.04 -0.84 1.14
CA SER A 267 18.90 -0.02 0.74
C SER A 267 18.09 -0.62 -0.41
N GLY A 268 18.75 -1.23 -1.40
CA GLY A 268 18.06 -1.89 -2.51
C GLY A 268 17.21 -3.08 -2.06
N ARG A 269 17.73 -3.92 -1.14
CA ARG A 269 16.99 -5.02 -0.53
C ARG A 269 15.80 -4.51 0.28
N GLY A 270 16.04 -3.45 1.08
CA GLY A 270 15.01 -2.83 1.88
C GLY A 270 13.86 -2.24 1.08
N VAL A 271 14.16 -1.55 -0.02
CA VAL A 271 13.14 -1.03 -0.94
C VAL A 271 12.35 -2.18 -1.56
N GLY A 272 13.01 -3.23 -2.04
CA GLY A 272 12.32 -4.38 -2.63
C GLY A 272 11.38 -5.07 -1.64
N MET A 273 11.78 -5.24 -0.37
CA MET A 273 10.94 -5.83 0.66
C MET A 273 9.79 -4.90 1.08
N ASN A 274 10.02 -3.59 1.09
CA ASN A 274 9.00 -2.59 1.33
C ASN A 274 7.90 -2.66 0.25
N ASP A 275 8.30 -2.65 -1.02
CA ASP A 275 7.38 -2.73 -2.15
C ASP A 275 6.61 -4.05 -2.16
N LEU A 276 7.28 -5.14 -1.84
CA LEU A 276 6.62 -6.44 -1.71
C LEU A 276 5.55 -6.41 -0.61
N ALA A 277 5.87 -5.88 0.58
CA ALA A 277 4.91 -5.78 1.67
C ALA A 277 3.71 -4.89 1.30
N MET A 278 3.96 -3.78 0.60
CA MET A 278 2.93 -2.85 0.13
C MET A 278 1.99 -3.44 -0.94
N ASN A 279 2.39 -4.49 -1.62
CA ASN A 279 1.57 -5.19 -2.63
C ASN A 279 0.94 -6.47 -2.09
N VAL A 280 1.69 -7.27 -1.34
CA VAL A 280 1.19 -8.55 -0.79
C VAL A 280 0.12 -8.32 0.27
N SER A 281 0.34 -7.39 1.19
CA SER A 281 -0.61 -7.11 2.27
C SER A 281 -1.99 -6.69 1.75
N PRO A 282 -2.14 -5.68 0.87
CA PRO A 282 -3.46 -5.31 0.36
C PRO A 282 -4.04 -6.38 -0.57
N SER A 283 -3.21 -7.20 -1.24
CA SER A 283 -3.71 -8.32 -2.05
C SER A 283 -4.37 -9.40 -1.18
N ILE A 284 -3.81 -9.71 -0.03
CA ILE A 284 -4.44 -10.59 0.96
C ILE A 284 -5.69 -9.92 1.54
N GLY A 285 -5.60 -8.66 1.89
CA GLY A 285 -6.71 -7.89 2.45
C GLY A 285 -7.94 -7.86 1.53
N ILE A 286 -7.73 -7.56 0.24
CA ILE A 286 -8.84 -7.53 -0.73
C ILE A 286 -9.43 -8.93 -0.98
N ALA A 287 -8.62 -10.00 -0.90
CA ALA A 287 -9.11 -11.37 -1.03
C ALA A 287 -10.05 -11.74 0.14
N ILE A 288 -9.65 -11.42 1.37
CA ILE A 288 -10.47 -11.64 2.58
C ILE A 288 -11.75 -10.78 2.54
N ILE A 289 -11.60 -9.50 2.27
CA ILE A 289 -12.74 -8.57 2.18
C ILE A 289 -13.70 -8.97 1.05
N GLY A 290 -13.18 -9.38 -0.10
CA GLY A 290 -14.00 -9.87 -1.23
C GLY A 290 -14.77 -11.13 -0.88
N SER A 291 -14.17 -12.07 -0.17
CA SER A 291 -14.86 -13.27 0.32
C SER A 291 -15.97 -12.93 1.31
N LEU A 292 -15.71 -12.02 2.26
CA LEU A 292 -16.72 -11.56 3.22
C LEU A 292 -17.85 -10.80 2.52
N LEU A 293 -17.52 -9.97 1.53
CA LEU A 293 -18.49 -9.20 0.75
C LEU A 293 -19.45 -10.13 -0.02
N GLY A 294 -18.93 -11.20 -0.62
CA GLY A 294 -19.72 -12.14 -1.40
C GLY A 294 -20.55 -13.12 -0.57
N SER A 295 -20.15 -13.38 0.69
CA SER A 295 -20.80 -14.40 1.53
C SER A 295 -22.01 -13.88 2.32
N ASN A 296 -22.22 -12.55 2.39
CA ASN A 296 -23.20 -11.92 3.28
C ASN A 296 -23.10 -12.39 4.76
N ALA A 297 -21.94 -12.89 5.17
CA ALA A 297 -21.72 -13.47 6.49
C ALA A 297 -21.88 -12.46 7.64
N LEU A 298 -21.81 -11.17 7.33
CA LEU A 298 -21.92 -10.06 8.27
C LEU A 298 -23.28 -9.36 8.21
N ALA A 299 -24.25 -9.91 7.47
CA ALA A 299 -25.61 -9.39 7.38
C ALA A 299 -26.38 -9.57 8.71
N GLY A 300 -27.49 -8.84 8.85
CA GLY A 300 -28.35 -8.92 10.01
C GLY A 300 -28.43 -7.60 10.75
N SER A 301 -27.53 -7.33 11.69
CA SER A 301 -27.47 -6.09 12.44
C SER A 301 -26.04 -5.57 12.57
N SER A 302 -25.89 -4.25 12.66
CA SER A 302 -24.63 -3.58 12.92
C SER A 302 -24.75 -2.69 14.17
N ILE A 303 -23.63 -2.51 14.86
CA ILE A 303 -23.53 -1.56 15.98
C ILE A 303 -23.81 -0.10 15.55
N THR A 304 -23.77 0.18 14.23
CA THR A 304 -24.10 1.48 13.64
C THR A 304 -25.62 1.72 13.51
N GLY A 305 -26.45 0.73 13.84
CA GLY A 305 -27.89 0.77 13.62
C GLY A 305 -28.34 0.34 12.22
N ALA A 306 -27.42 -0.01 11.31
CA ALA A 306 -27.76 -0.55 10.01
C ALA A 306 -28.33 -1.98 10.14
N THR A 307 -29.30 -2.33 9.28
CA THR A 307 -29.98 -3.63 9.27
C THR A 307 -29.99 -4.21 7.84
N GLY A 308 -30.22 -5.53 7.72
CA GLY A 308 -30.26 -6.22 6.42
C GLY A 308 -28.93 -6.14 5.66
N ASP A 309 -29.01 -5.89 4.37
CA ASP A 309 -27.82 -5.79 3.50
C ASP A 309 -26.91 -4.62 3.87
N ALA A 310 -27.49 -3.49 4.33
CA ALA A 310 -26.72 -2.35 4.82
C ALA A 310 -25.85 -2.71 6.04
N ALA A 311 -26.30 -3.63 6.89
CA ALA A 311 -25.52 -4.12 8.02
C ALA A 311 -24.28 -4.89 7.56
N ASN A 312 -24.38 -5.69 6.50
CA ASN A 312 -23.23 -6.41 5.94
C ASN A 312 -22.12 -5.45 5.53
N TYR A 313 -22.44 -4.38 4.80
CA TYR A 313 -21.48 -3.37 4.38
C TYR A 313 -20.95 -2.55 5.55
N SER A 314 -21.82 -2.15 6.48
CA SER A 314 -21.42 -1.42 7.66
C SER A 314 -20.43 -2.22 8.52
N ASN A 315 -20.70 -3.48 8.79
CA ASN A 315 -19.81 -4.36 9.54
C ASN A 315 -18.48 -4.58 8.83
N LEU A 316 -18.48 -4.71 7.49
CA LEU A 316 -17.28 -4.83 6.69
C LEU A 316 -16.39 -3.57 6.77
N LEU A 317 -17.03 -2.38 6.71
CA LEU A 317 -16.34 -1.10 6.89
C LEU A 317 -15.76 -0.95 8.31
N LEU A 318 -16.46 -1.47 9.34
CA LEU A 318 -15.94 -1.51 10.71
C LEU A 318 -14.74 -2.45 10.86
N ILE A 319 -14.72 -3.60 10.17
CA ILE A 319 -13.55 -4.47 10.11
C ILE A 319 -12.36 -3.71 9.49
N ALA A 320 -12.60 -3.00 8.40
CA ALA A 320 -11.58 -2.17 7.77
C ALA A 320 -11.09 -1.04 8.71
N ALA A 321 -11.99 -0.39 9.45
CA ALA A 321 -11.62 0.57 10.48
C ALA A 321 -10.77 -0.08 11.59
N GLY A 322 -11.13 -1.29 12.00
CA GLY A 322 -10.38 -2.08 12.99
C GLY A 322 -8.93 -2.33 12.59
N THR A 323 -8.65 -2.55 11.29
CA THR A 323 -7.26 -2.70 10.81
C THR A 323 -6.46 -1.40 10.92
N ALA A 324 -7.06 -0.25 10.61
CA ALA A 324 -6.40 1.05 10.79
C ALA A 324 -6.13 1.35 12.28
N LEU A 325 -7.07 1.02 13.16
CA LEU A 325 -6.89 1.12 14.60
C LEU A 325 -5.77 0.19 15.10
N LEU A 326 -5.75 -1.06 14.60
CA LEU A 326 -4.67 -2.01 14.91
C LEU A 326 -3.31 -1.46 14.48
N GLY A 327 -3.24 -0.80 13.32
CA GLY A 327 -2.02 -0.12 12.85
C GLY A 327 -1.54 0.96 13.83
N LEU A 328 -2.45 1.77 14.37
CA LEU A 328 -2.12 2.74 15.40
C LEU A 328 -1.63 2.07 16.70
N ILE A 329 -2.28 1.01 17.13
CA ILE A 329 -1.87 0.23 18.32
C ILE A 329 -0.47 -0.33 18.10
N VAL A 330 -0.21 -0.98 16.97
CA VAL A 330 1.10 -1.52 16.60
C VAL A 330 2.17 -0.42 16.60
N PHE A 331 1.84 0.75 16.05
CA PHE A 331 2.74 1.89 16.08
C PHE A 331 3.07 2.32 17.51
N PHE A 332 2.07 2.51 18.38
CA PHE A 332 2.31 2.93 19.76
C PHE A 332 3.10 1.92 20.58
N VAL A 333 2.90 0.62 20.33
CA VAL A 333 3.65 -0.45 20.98
C VAL A 333 5.11 -0.49 20.52
N PHE A 334 5.35 -0.32 19.22
CA PHE A 334 6.68 -0.49 18.65
C PHE A 334 7.47 0.81 18.46
N LYS A 335 6.84 2.00 18.52
CA LYS A 335 7.50 3.29 18.24
C LYS A 335 8.82 3.47 18.99
N LYS A 336 8.87 3.16 20.29
CA LYS A 336 10.09 3.31 21.08
C LYS A 336 11.23 2.45 20.52
N LYS A 337 10.94 1.17 20.26
CA LYS A 337 11.93 0.19 19.77
C LYS A 337 12.33 0.40 18.29
N ILE A 338 11.49 1.04 17.49
CA ILE A 338 11.80 1.38 16.09
C ILE A 338 12.77 2.57 16.04
N TYR A 339 12.52 3.60 16.84
CA TYR A 339 13.28 4.86 16.79
C TYR A 339 14.48 4.90 17.74
N GLU A 340 14.57 4.02 18.73
CA GLU A 340 15.66 3.97 19.71
C GLU A 340 17.01 3.72 19.02
N GLY A 341 17.98 4.64 19.19
CA GLY A 341 19.31 4.57 18.58
C GLY A 341 19.35 4.84 17.06
N ASN A 342 18.36 5.50 16.51
CA ASN A 342 18.35 5.90 15.10
C ASN A 342 18.67 7.41 15.00
N HIS A 343 19.95 7.75 15.16
CA HIS A 343 20.44 9.14 15.11
C HIS A 343 20.06 9.90 13.82
N ALA A 344 19.79 9.20 12.71
CA ALA A 344 19.39 9.82 11.45
C ALA A 344 17.94 10.37 11.49
N LEU A 345 17.06 9.75 12.29
CA LEU A 345 15.67 10.17 12.45
C LEU A 345 15.49 11.10 13.66
N GLU A 346 16.39 11.02 14.66
CA GLU A 346 16.38 11.87 15.84
C GLU A 346 16.95 13.27 15.56
N THR A 347 17.90 13.40 14.63
CA THR A 347 18.45 14.70 14.20
C THR A 347 17.44 15.56 13.45
N GLU A 348 16.41 14.99 12.85
CA GLU A 348 15.31 15.76 12.24
C GLU A 348 14.32 16.32 13.28
N GLU A 349 14.21 15.71 14.46
CA GLU A 349 13.38 16.21 15.57
C GLU A 349 14.11 17.26 16.43
N SER A 350 15.45 17.19 16.52
CA SER A 350 16.26 18.13 17.32
C SER A 350 16.74 19.36 16.56
N ALA A 351 16.52 19.42 15.24
CA ALA A 351 16.84 20.58 14.40
C ALA A 351 15.68 21.58 14.27
N LYS A 352 14.67 21.48 15.13
CA LYS A 352 13.58 22.44 15.34
C LYS A 352 13.79 23.20 16.63
#